data_ff5afe5e97162e634f03e7e8a91e3b31
#
_entry.id   ff5afe5e97162e634f03e7e8a91e3b31
#
_cell.length_a   1.000
_cell.length_b   1.000
_cell.length_c   1.000
_cell.angle_alpha   90.00
_cell.angle_beta   90.00
_cell.angle_gamma   90.00
#
_symmetry.space_group_name_H-M   'P 1'
#
loop_
_entity.id
_entity.type
_entity.pdbx_description
1 polymer ?
#
loop_
_entity_poly.entity_id
_entity_poly.type
_entity_poly.pdbx_seq_one_letter_code
_entity_poly.pdbx_strand_id
1 'polypeptide(L)'
;MDQSLSLGRSISPWLEMGSYEALWKQGWASFKKLAECFREKPDAAPSDLVPRETAEKTAHEALEILRKANVRHFGLRIHKAGEYPERLRDAHYPVELLYYRGWWDLIQTRCVAVVGTRKPTPEGQARAARLVKSLVEDKFTIVSGLAAGIDTIAHRTAIECGARTVGVIGTPLSHSYPAANKHLQEQIAQDYLLISQVPIVRYSQQGWKINRLFFPERNVTMSALTEATIIVEASETSGTLIQARAAIHQERKLFILDNCFKNPELTWPARFESQGAIRVRDYEDIRTNLASTP
;
A
#
# COMPACT_ATOMS: atom_id res chain seq x y z
N MET A 1 -21.87 20.31 -36.25
CA MET A 1 -20.98 19.82 -35.19
C MET A 1 -21.76 18.77 -34.43
N ASP A 2 -21.51 17.53 -34.76
CA ASP A 2 -22.18 16.37 -34.18
C ASP A 2 -21.50 16.04 -32.84
N GLN A 3 -22.12 16.44 -31.74
CA GLN A 3 -21.71 15.99 -30.40
C GLN A 3 -22.25 14.58 -30.22
N SER A 4 -21.50 13.61 -30.72
CA SER A 4 -21.77 12.21 -30.44
C SER A 4 -21.69 12.01 -28.93
N LEU A 5 -22.83 11.74 -28.28
CA LEU A 5 -22.93 11.25 -26.92
C LEU A 5 -22.15 9.93 -26.84
N SER A 6 -20.91 9.99 -26.39
CA SER A 6 -20.16 8.76 -26.10
C SER A 6 -20.63 8.24 -24.74
N LEU A 7 -21.39 7.17 -24.74
CA LEU A 7 -21.63 6.37 -23.55
C LEU A 7 -20.28 5.88 -23.03
N GLY A 8 -19.96 6.21 -21.79
CA GLY A 8 -18.75 5.70 -21.13
C GLY A 8 -18.68 4.18 -21.23
N ARG A 9 -17.48 3.65 -21.41
CA ARG A 9 -17.24 2.20 -21.51
C ARG A 9 -17.76 1.48 -20.25
N SER A 10 -18.59 0.46 -20.43
CA SER A 10 -18.96 -0.43 -19.33
C SER A 10 -17.77 -1.30 -18.94
N ILE A 11 -17.36 -1.19 -17.67
CA ILE A 11 -16.26 -1.97 -17.09
C ILE A 11 -16.85 -3.13 -16.31
N SER A 12 -16.43 -4.35 -16.65
CA SER A 12 -16.77 -5.56 -15.90
C SER A 12 -15.63 -5.88 -14.92
N PRO A 13 -15.81 -5.68 -13.60
CA PRO A 13 -14.76 -6.00 -12.62
C PRO A 13 -14.26 -7.43 -12.72
N TRP A 14 -15.13 -8.36 -13.05
CA TRP A 14 -14.80 -9.76 -13.28
C TRP A 14 -13.80 -9.95 -14.42
N LEU A 15 -14.06 -9.36 -15.59
CA LEU A 15 -13.18 -9.47 -16.74
C LEU A 15 -11.86 -8.74 -16.54
N GLU A 16 -11.91 -7.57 -15.90
CA GLU A 16 -10.69 -6.80 -15.61
C GLU A 16 -9.77 -7.55 -14.64
N MET A 17 -10.34 -8.15 -13.57
CA MET A 17 -9.59 -9.00 -12.65
C MET A 17 -8.94 -10.18 -13.38
N GLY A 18 -9.73 -10.94 -14.14
CA GLY A 18 -9.22 -12.11 -14.86
C GLY A 18 -8.16 -11.76 -15.88
N SER A 19 -8.33 -10.65 -16.61
CA SER A 19 -7.35 -10.15 -17.56
C SER A 19 -6.07 -9.69 -16.88
N TYR A 20 -6.16 -8.95 -15.77
CA TYR A 20 -5.01 -8.53 -15.00
C TYR A 20 -4.22 -9.72 -14.45
N GLU A 21 -4.91 -10.70 -13.88
CA GLU A 21 -4.29 -11.95 -13.42
C GLU A 21 -3.62 -12.73 -14.57
N ALA A 22 -4.23 -12.75 -15.76
CA ALA A 22 -3.66 -13.39 -16.95
C ALA A 22 -2.41 -12.67 -17.44
N LEU A 23 -2.39 -11.34 -17.42
CA LEU A 23 -1.18 -10.55 -17.72
C LEU A 23 -0.05 -10.89 -16.75
N TRP A 24 -0.35 -11.04 -15.47
CA TRP A 24 0.65 -11.42 -14.47
C TRP A 24 1.19 -12.85 -14.62
N LYS A 25 0.47 -13.76 -15.25
CA LYS A 25 0.98 -15.11 -15.58
C LYS A 25 2.05 -15.07 -16.68
N GLN A 26 2.14 -14.00 -17.43
CA GLN A 26 3.17 -13.84 -18.45
C GLN A 26 4.53 -13.56 -17.82
N GLY A 27 5.59 -14.22 -18.29
CA GLY A 27 6.92 -14.16 -17.69
C GLY A 27 7.57 -12.77 -17.66
N TRP A 28 7.11 -11.83 -18.51
CA TRP A 28 7.62 -10.47 -18.58
C TRP A 28 6.99 -9.53 -17.53
N ALA A 29 5.83 -9.87 -16.97
CA ALA A 29 5.04 -8.96 -16.14
C ALA A 29 5.75 -8.56 -14.83
N SER A 30 5.73 -7.27 -14.56
CA SER A 30 6.08 -6.62 -13.29
C SER A 30 5.25 -5.34 -13.16
N PHE A 31 5.12 -4.76 -11.97
CA PHE A 31 4.39 -3.50 -11.80
C PHE A 31 4.89 -2.41 -12.75
N LYS A 32 6.22 -2.24 -12.84
CA LYS A 32 6.82 -1.28 -13.78
C LYS A 32 6.42 -1.56 -15.23
N LYS A 33 6.62 -2.79 -15.71
CA LYS A 33 6.34 -3.13 -17.12
C LYS A 33 4.85 -3.06 -17.47
N LEU A 34 3.96 -3.40 -16.53
CA LEU A 34 2.54 -3.22 -16.72
C LEU A 34 2.16 -1.75 -16.79
N ALA A 35 2.67 -0.91 -15.86
CA ALA A 35 2.45 0.52 -15.91
C ALA A 35 2.99 1.16 -17.20
N GLU A 36 4.16 0.75 -17.68
CA GLU A 36 4.70 1.18 -18.97
C GLU A 36 3.80 0.76 -20.14
N CYS A 37 3.34 -0.49 -20.17
CA CYS A 37 2.42 -1.00 -21.19
C CYS A 37 1.11 -0.20 -21.25
N PHE A 38 0.52 0.12 -20.10
CA PHE A 38 -0.72 0.91 -20.04
C PHE A 38 -0.51 2.42 -20.27
N ARG A 39 0.72 2.91 -20.09
CA ARG A 39 1.09 4.28 -20.49
C ARG A 39 1.19 4.41 -22.01
N GLU A 40 1.70 3.39 -22.69
CA GLU A 40 1.72 3.34 -24.16
C GLU A 40 0.33 3.17 -24.78
N LYS A 41 -0.64 2.64 -24.01
CA LYS A 41 -2.02 2.41 -24.41
C LYS A 41 -2.98 3.09 -23.42
N PRO A 42 -3.08 4.42 -23.45
CA PRO A 42 -3.76 5.18 -22.39
C PRO A 42 -5.26 4.87 -22.25
N ASP A 43 -5.91 4.40 -23.32
CA ASP A 43 -7.35 4.06 -23.31
C ASP A 43 -7.63 2.59 -23.04
N ALA A 44 -6.57 1.75 -22.97
CA ALA A 44 -6.74 0.32 -22.74
C ALA A 44 -7.00 0.02 -21.25
N ALA A 45 -7.87 -0.95 -21.02
CA ALA A 45 -8.02 -1.66 -19.76
C ALA A 45 -7.39 -3.07 -19.88
N PRO A 46 -7.16 -3.78 -18.78
CA PRO A 46 -6.63 -5.15 -18.84
C PRO A 46 -7.39 -6.06 -19.79
N SER A 47 -8.71 -5.95 -19.87
CA SER A 47 -9.55 -6.77 -20.75
C SER A 47 -9.36 -6.49 -22.26
N ASP A 48 -8.71 -5.38 -22.64
CA ASP A 48 -8.36 -5.12 -24.04
C ASP A 48 -7.10 -5.85 -24.50
N LEU A 49 -6.30 -6.32 -23.56
CA LEU A 49 -5.01 -6.94 -23.82
C LEU A 49 -5.04 -8.47 -23.72
N VAL A 50 -6.18 -9.03 -23.32
CA VAL A 50 -6.32 -10.46 -23.03
C VAL A 50 -7.58 -11.02 -23.68
N PRO A 51 -7.52 -12.16 -24.39
CA PRO A 51 -8.72 -12.80 -24.92
C PRO A 51 -9.73 -13.12 -23.81
N ARG A 52 -11.01 -12.88 -24.08
CA ARG A 52 -12.09 -13.03 -23.09
C ARG A 52 -12.11 -14.40 -22.42
N GLU A 53 -11.96 -15.48 -23.19
CA GLU A 53 -11.91 -16.84 -22.66
C GLU A 53 -10.77 -17.03 -21.64
N THR A 54 -9.59 -16.48 -21.95
CA THR A 54 -8.44 -16.50 -21.03
C THR A 54 -8.73 -15.70 -19.76
N ALA A 55 -9.34 -14.54 -19.89
CA ALA A 55 -9.74 -13.70 -18.76
C ALA A 55 -10.74 -14.43 -17.85
N GLU A 56 -11.80 -15.01 -18.41
CA GLU A 56 -12.81 -15.75 -17.67
C GLU A 56 -12.21 -16.96 -16.94
N LYS A 57 -11.38 -17.75 -17.61
CA LYS A 57 -10.67 -18.87 -17.00
C LYS A 57 -9.80 -18.43 -15.82
N THR A 58 -9.03 -17.37 -16.00
CA THR A 58 -8.10 -16.89 -14.96
C THR A 58 -8.86 -16.24 -13.80
N ALA A 59 -9.99 -15.57 -14.06
CA ALA A 59 -10.86 -15.05 -13.03
C ALA A 59 -11.41 -16.19 -12.13
N HIS A 60 -11.88 -17.29 -12.74
CA HIS A 60 -12.32 -18.48 -11.99
C HIS A 60 -11.18 -19.05 -11.11
N GLU A 61 -9.96 -19.15 -11.67
CA GLU A 61 -8.79 -19.62 -10.93
C GLU A 61 -8.50 -18.74 -9.70
N ALA A 62 -8.53 -17.41 -9.86
CA ALA A 62 -8.33 -16.47 -8.77
C ALA A 62 -9.42 -16.59 -7.69
N LEU A 63 -10.70 -16.69 -8.09
CA LEU A 63 -11.80 -16.86 -7.14
C LEU A 63 -11.72 -18.18 -6.37
N GLU A 64 -11.32 -19.27 -7.02
CA GLU A 64 -11.14 -20.56 -6.34
C GLU A 64 -10.05 -20.47 -5.25
N ILE A 65 -8.95 -19.74 -5.52
CA ILE A 65 -7.91 -19.50 -4.52
C ILE A 65 -8.45 -18.70 -3.33
N LEU A 66 -9.18 -17.62 -3.60
CA LEU A 66 -9.80 -16.79 -2.56
C LEU A 66 -10.84 -17.59 -1.75
N ARG A 67 -11.69 -18.38 -2.41
CA ARG A 67 -12.69 -19.22 -1.76
C ARG A 67 -12.05 -20.26 -0.82
N LYS A 68 -10.98 -20.93 -1.27
CA LYS A 68 -10.24 -21.89 -0.44
C LYS A 68 -9.59 -21.24 0.79
N ALA A 69 -9.22 -19.97 0.67
CA ALA A 69 -8.70 -19.16 1.78
C ALA A 69 -9.80 -18.52 2.64
N ASN A 70 -11.08 -18.86 2.41
CA ASN A 70 -12.26 -18.31 3.08
C ASN A 70 -12.43 -16.78 2.91
N VAL A 71 -11.91 -16.21 1.85
CA VAL A 71 -12.15 -14.80 1.47
C VAL A 71 -13.42 -14.76 0.62
N ARG A 72 -14.55 -14.37 1.22
CA ARG A 72 -15.87 -14.36 0.57
C ARG A 72 -16.27 -13.00 0.03
N HIS A 73 -15.84 -11.93 0.69
CA HIS A 73 -16.16 -10.56 0.34
C HIS A 73 -14.87 -9.79 0.11
N PHE A 74 -14.74 -9.23 -1.06
CA PHE A 74 -13.65 -8.35 -1.46
C PHE A 74 -14.11 -7.43 -2.58
N GLY A 75 -13.44 -6.33 -2.76
CA GLY A 75 -13.67 -5.40 -3.86
C GLY A 75 -12.42 -5.21 -4.71
N LEU A 76 -12.63 -4.56 -5.83
CA LEU A 76 -11.58 -4.19 -6.79
C LEU A 76 -11.58 -2.68 -6.98
N ARG A 77 -10.40 -2.13 -7.23
CA ARG A 77 -10.25 -0.78 -7.78
C ARG A 77 -9.36 -0.88 -9.01
N ILE A 78 -9.86 -0.38 -10.11
CA ILE A 78 -9.25 -0.49 -11.42
C ILE A 78 -8.76 0.90 -11.80
N HIS A 79 -7.52 1.01 -12.23
CA HIS A 79 -6.97 2.27 -12.72
C HIS A 79 -7.85 2.81 -13.86
N LYS A 80 -8.05 4.11 -13.91
CA LYS A 80 -8.94 4.81 -14.87
C LYS A 80 -10.44 4.53 -14.69
N ALA A 81 -10.85 3.86 -13.61
CA ALA A 81 -12.25 3.59 -13.32
C ALA A 81 -12.65 4.02 -11.92
N GLY A 82 -13.75 4.78 -11.82
CA GLY A 82 -14.43 5.11 -10.56
C GLY A 82 -13.52 5.66 -9.48
N GLU A 83 -13.67 5.12 -8.28
CA GLU A 83 -13.03 5.59 -7.03
C GLU A 83 -11.57 5.12 -6.87
N TYR A 84 -10.80 5.06 -7.95
CA TYR A 84 -9.37 4.74 -7.85
C TYR A 84 -8.62 5.92 -7.19
N PRO A 85 -7.69 5.68 -6.23
CA PRO A 85 -7.04 6.75 -5.49
C PRO A 85 -6.23 7.67 -6.41
N GLU A 86 -6.51 8.97 -6.37
CA GLU A 86 -5.81 9.97 -7.20
C GLU A 86 -4.30 9.94 -6.94
N ARG A 87 -3.89 9.92 -5.67
CA ARG A 87 -2.47 9.86 -5.30
C ARG A 87 -1.74 8.64 -5.88
N LEU A 88 -2.43 7.52 -6.07
CA LEU A 88 -1.84 6.34 -6.71
C LEU A 88 -1.90 6.44 -8.24
N ARG A 89 -2.87 7.18 -8.78
CA ARG A 89 -2.95 7.46 -10.22
C ARG A 89 -1.74 8.28 -10.68
N ASP A 90 -1.30 9.23 -9.86
CA ASP A 90 -0.17 10.11 -10.13
C ASP A 90 1.19 9.46 -9.78
N ALA A 91 1.19 8.23 -9.28
CA ALA A 91 2.42 7.50 -9.01
C ALA A 91 3.21 7.25 -10.29
N HIS A 92 4.55 7.17 -10.17
CA HIS A 92 5.42 6.93 -11.31
C HIS A 92 5.09 5.62 -12.07
N TYR A 93 4.70 4.59 -11.34
CA TYR A 93 4.18 3.33 -11.86
C TYR A 93 2.85 3.01 -11.20
N PRO A 94 1.73 3.56 -11.69
CA PRO A 94 0.40 3.27 -11.16
C PRO A 94 0.10 1.77 -11.22
N VAL A 95 -0.50 1.25 -10.16
CA VAL A 95 -0.94 -0.15 -10.12
C VAL A 95 -2.28 -0.26 -10.84
N GLU A 96 -2.40 -1.10 -11.86
CA GLU A 96 -3.62 -1.17 -12.68
C GLU A 96 -4.82 -1.74 -11.92
N LEU A 97 -4.61 -2.57 -10.90
CA LEU A 97 -5.69 -3.16 -10.13
C LEU A 97 -5.28 -3.36 -8.66
N LEU A 98 -6.15 -2.93 -7.75
CA LEU A 98 -6.07 -3.19 -6.33
C LEU A 98 -7.20 -4.12 -5.88
N TYR A 99 -6.87 -5.06 -5.03
CA TYR A 99 -7.81 -5.85 -4.25
C TYR A 99 -7.99 -5.24 -2.87
N TYR A 100 -9.21 -5.25 -2.32
CA TYR A 100 -9.42 -4.75 -0.96
C TYR A 100 -10.51 -5.52 -0.23
N ARG A 101 -10.49 -5.40 1.12
CA ARG A 101 -11.55 -5.80 2.03
C ARG A 101 -11.81 -4.68 3.01
N GLY A 102 -13.06 -4.52 3.43
CA GLY A 102 -13.46 -3.47 4.37
C GLY A 102 -13.93 -2.19 3.70
N TRP A 103 -13.79 -1.08 4.40
CA TRP A 103 -14.38 0.22 4.05
C TRP A 103 -13.46 1.06 3.18
N TRP A 104 -13.71 1.07 1.89
CA TRP A 104 -12.85 1.73 0.90
C TRP A 104 -12.65 3.23 1.15
N ASP A 105 -13.67 3.92 1.65
CA ASP A 105 -13.63 5.37 1.88
C ASP A 105 -12.53 5.80 2.87
N LEU A 106 -12.02 4.88 3.68
CA LEU A 106 -10.93 5.19 4.60
C LEU A 106 -9.66 5.67 3.90
N ILE A 107 -9.38 5.20 2.67
CA ILE A 107 -8.19 5.63 1.93
C ILE A 107 -8.34 7.04 1.33
N GLN A 108 -9.54 7.57 1.27
CA GLN A 108 -9.82 8.93 0.79
C GLN A 108 -9.66 9.99 1.90
N THR A 109 -9.50 9.55 3.14
CA THR A 109 -9.26 10.45 4.26
C THR A 109 -7.79 10.88 4.31
N ARG A 110 -7.43 11.76 5.25
CA ARG A 110 -6.02 12.15 5.45
C ARG A 110 -5.21 10.98 5.99
N CYS A 111 -4.47 10.32 5.12
CA CYS A 111 -3.71 9.11 5.40
C CYS A 111 -2.23 9.40 5.59
N VAL A 112 -1.62 8.87 6.67
CA VAL A 112 -0.17 8.90 6.89
C VAL A 112 0.36 7.49 7.15
N ALA A 113 1.50 7.15 6.54
CA ALA A 113 2.14 5.87 6.76
C ALA A 113 3.07 5.94 7.99
N VAL A 114 2.88 5.05 8.96
CA VAL A 114 3.77 4.87 10.12
C VAL A 114 4.49 3.54 9.96
N VAL A 115 5.82 3.57 9.83
CA VAL A 115 6.63 2.41 9.47
C VAL A 115 7.93 2.35 10.25
N GLY A 116 8.54 1.16 10.28
CA GLY A 116 9.83 0.99 10.94
C GLY A 116 10.34 -0.43 10.99
N THR A 117 11.25 -0.67 11.93
CA THR A 117 11.88 -1.96 12.13
C THR A 117 10.88 -3.03 12.60
N ARG A 118 11.15 -4.26 12.20
CA ARG A 118 10.40 -5.45 12.68
C ARG A 118 10.76 -5.86 14.12
N LYS A 119 11.86 -5.32 14.65
CA LYS A 119 12.37 -5.58 16.00
C LYS A 119 12.67 -4.23 16.70
N PRO A 120 11.65 -3.46 17.06
CA PRO A 120 11.85 -2.18 17.72
C PRO A 120 12.39 -2.35 19.14
N THR A 121 13.18 -1.36 19.57
CA THR A 121 13.56 -1.21 20.98
C THR A 121 12.30 -0.94 21.84
N PRO A 122 12.33 -1.17 23.17
CA PRO A 122 11.23 -0.76 24.05
C PRO A 122 10.88 0.73 23.90
N GLU A 123 11.89 1.59 23.78
CA GLU A 123 11.73 3.03 23.54
C GLU A 123 11.11 3.30 22.16
N GLY A 124 11.50 2.53 21.12
CA GLY A 124 10.93 2.59 19.77
C GLY A 124 9.44 2.23 19.77
N GLN A 125 9.07 1.21 20.53
CA GLN A 125 7.66 0.83 20.71
C GLN A 125 6.85 1.96 21.36
N ALA A 126 7.38 2.53 22.47
CA ALA A 126 6.72 3.63 23.15
C ALA A 126 6.63 4.89 22.28
N ARG A 127 7.66 5.19 21.48
CA ARG A 127 7.63 6.30 20.50
C ARG A 127 6.56 6.09 19.43
N ALA A 128 6.47 4.90 18.86
CA ALA A 128 5.45 4.57 17.87
C ALA A 128 4.04 4.77 18.43
N ALA A 129 3.76 4.24 19.61
CA ALA A 129 2.46 4.39 20.26
C ALA A 129 2.11 5.86 20.55
N ARG A 130 3.05 6.66 21.09
CA ARG A 130 2.83 8.09 21.31
C ARG A 130 2.56 8.85 20.03
N LEU A 131 3.38 8.63 19.00
CA LEU A 131 3.22 9.25 17.69
C LEU A 131 1.83 8.96 17.10
N VAL A 132 1.41 7.70 17.13
CA VAL A 132 0.10 7.31 16.59
C VAL A 132 -1.04 7.97 17.35
N LYS A 133 -0.96 8.08 18.69
CA LYS A 133 -1.97 8.79 19.49
C LYS A 133 -2.11 10.25 19.06
N SER A 134 -1.00 10.96 18.89
CA SER A 134 -1.03 12.37 18.42
C SER A 134 -1.58 12.50 17.00
N LEU A 135 -1.21 11.58 16.08
CA LEU A 135 -1.77 11.56 14.73
C LEU A 135 -3.29 11.30 14.72
N VAL A 136 -3.76 10.43 15.61
CA VAL A 136 -5.20 10.14 15.79
C VAL A 136 -5.95 11.34 16.34
N GLU A 137 -5.39 12.07 17.30
CA GLU A 137 -5.95 13.32 17.81
C GLU A 137 -6.14 14.35 16.70
N ASP A 138 -5.20 14.43 15.77
CA ASP A 138 -5.28 15.29 14.57
C ASP A 138 -6.09 14.65 13.41
N LYS A 139 -6.84 13.57 13.67
CA LYS A 139 -7.78 12.90 12.75
C LYS A 139 -7.15 12.23 11.54
N PHE A 140 -5.87 11.93 11.58
CA PHE A 140 -5.24 11.13 10.54
C PHE A 140 -5.66 9.66 10.58
N THR A 141 -5.81 9.06 9.41
CA THR A 141 -5.92 7.62 9.24
C THR A 141 -4.53 7.01 9.19
N ILE A 142 -4.28 6.03 10.04
CA ILE A 142 -2.98 5.38 10.13
C ILE A 142 -2.86 4.29 9.08
N VAL A 143 -1.86 4.39 8.21
CA VAL A 143 -1.56 3.39 7.19
C VAL A 143 -0.28 2.65 7.58
N SER A 144 -0.27 1.33 7.48
CA SER A 144 0.94 0.55 7.70
C SER A 144 0.89 -0.80 6.99
N GLY A 145 2.01 -1.53 7.04
CA GLY A 145 2.23 -2.71 6.22
C GLY A 145 1.93 -4.04 6.90
N LEU A 146 1.38 -4.05 8.12
CA LEU A 146 1.12 -5.26 8.89
C LEU A 146 2.35 -6.15 9.16
N ALA A 147 3.58 -5.63 9.01
CA ALA A 147 4.79 -6.33 9.42
C ALA A 147 4.86 -6.42 10.96
N ALA A 148 5.70 -7.31 11.47
CA ALA A 148 6.03 -7.33 12.90
C ALA A 148 6.65 -5.98 13.32
N GLY A 149 6.62 -5.66 14.62
CA GLY A 149 7.25 -4.48 15.20
C GLY A 149 6.44 -3.21 15.02
N ILE A 150 7.03 -2.16 14.46
CA ILE A 150 6.43 -0.82 14.36
C ILE A 150 5.07 -0.85 13.66
N ASP A 151 4.95 -1.57 12.55
CA ASP A 151 3.68 -1.65 11.81
C ASP A 151 2.55 -2.24 12.66
N THR A 152 2.83 -3.31 13.39
CA THR A 152 1.87 -3.92 14.33
C THR A 152 1.44 -2.96 15.43
N ILE A 153 2.40 -2.21 15.99
CA ILE A 153 2.12 -1.21 17.05
C ILE A 153 1.26 -0.09 16.49
N ALA A 154 1.57 0.39 15.29
CA ALA A 154 0.81 1.45 14.64
C ALA A 154 -0.67 1.08 14.49
N HIS A 155 -0.95 -0.11 13.95
CA HIS A 155 -2.32 -0.59 13.81
C HIS A 155 -3.02 -0.78 15.15
N ARG A 156 -2.39 -1.46 16.10
CA ARG A 156 -3.00 -1.74 17.41
C ARG A 156 -3.31 -0.46 18.16
N THR A 157 -2.36 0.49 18.22
CA THR A 157 -2.59 1.76 18.88
C THR A 157 -3.73 2.55 18.22
N ALA A 158 -3.82 2.59 16.90
CA ALA A 158 -4.92 3.23 16.21
C ALA A 158 -6.28 2.59 16.58
N ILE A 159 -6.35 1.26 16.59
CA ILE A 159 -7.55 0.50 16.97
C ILE A 159 -7.92 0.74 18.45
N GLU A 160 -6.96 0.69 19.36
CA GLU A 160 -7.15 0.95 20.80
C GLU A 160 -7.67 2.38 21.06
N CYS A 161 -7.30 3.33 20.23
CA CYS A 161 -7.81 4.70 20.27
C CYS A 161 -9.17 4.87 19.55
N GLY A 162 -9.80 3.82 19.05
CA GLY A 162 -11.04 3.90 18.26
C GLY A 162 -10.89 4.64 16.93
N ALA A 163 -9.67 4.68 16.39
CA ALA A 163 -9.35 5.45 15.20
C ALA A 163 -9.27 4.58 13.94
N ARG A 164 -9.21 5.25 12.78
CA ARG A 164 -9.17 4.61 11.47
C ARG A 164 -7.77 4.09 11.16
N THR A 165 -7.72 2.88 10.57
CA THR A 165 -6.46 2.32 10.10
C THR A 165 -6.63 1.59 8.76
N VAL A 166 -5.55 1.58 7.94
CA VAL A 166 -5.51 0.91 6.64
C VAL A 166 -4.28 0.02 6.58
N GLY A 167 -4.51 -1.28 6.41
CA GLY A 167 -3.44 -2.24 6.17
C GLY A 167 -3.14 -2.37 4.68
N VAL A 168 -1.91 -2.10 4.25
CA VAL A 168 -1.46 -2.39 2.88
C VAL A 168 -0.54 -3.60 2.94
N ILE A 169 -0.90 -4.72 2.30
CA ILE A 169 -0.18 -5.98 2.43
C ILE A 169 0.63 -6.37 1.19
N GLY A 170 1.79 -7.02 1.42
CA GLY A 170 2.66 -7.53 0.37
C GLY A 170 2.39 -8.99 -0.01
N THR A 171 1.18 -9.48 0.32
CA THR A 171 0.63 -10.79 -0.04
C THR A 171 -0.75 -10.61 -0.67
N PRO A 172 -1.27 -11.57 -1.44
CA PRO A 172 -2.68 -11.49 -1.85
C PRO A 172 -3.61 -11.63 -0.64
N LEU A 173 -4.87 -11.25 -0.80
CA LEU A 173 -5.88 -11.33 0.27
C LEU A 173 -6.07 -12.75 0.83
N SER A 174 -5.67 -13.77 0.08
CA SER A 174 -5.69 -15.19 0.51
C SER A 174 -4.60 -15.57 1.51
N HIS A 175 -3.65 -14.68 1.81
CA HIS A 175 -2.50 -14.99 2.66
C HIS A 175 -2.32 -13.95 3.77
N SER A 176 -1.89 -14.43 4.94
CA SER A 176 -1.49 -13.57 6.07
C SER A 176 -0.01 -13.72 6.36
N TYR A 177 0.71 -12.58 6.39
CA TYR A 177 2.12 -12.55 6.74
C TYR A 177 2.48 -11.28 7.52
N PRO A 178 3.19 -11.41 8.67
CA PRO A 178 3.56 -12.66 9.34
C PRO A 178 2.33 -13.39 9.93
N ALA A 179 2.45 -14.70 10.13
CA ALA A 179 1.35 -15.51 10.67
C ALA A 179 0.85 -15.01 12.04
N ALA A 180 1.73 -14.44 12.86
CA ALA A 180 1.39 -13.85 14.15
C ALA A 180 0.39 -12.68 14.05
N ASN A 181 0.33 -11.99 12.90
CA ASN A 181 -0.59 -10.87 12.66
C ASN A 181 -1.89 -11.29 11.96
N LYS A 182 -2.16 -12.60 11.81
CA LYS A 182 -3.37 -13.08 11.13
C LYS A 182 -4.67 -12.50 11.71
N HIS A 183 -4.79 -12.49 13.03
CA HIS A 183 -5.98 -11.92 13.68
C HIS A 183 -6.10 -10.42 13.47
N LEU A 184 -5.00 -9.70 13.58
CA LEU A 184 -4.98 -8.25 13.31
C LEU A 184 -5.33 -7.95 11.85
N GLN A 185 -4.79 -8.72 10.89
CA GLN A 185 -5.13 -8.59 9.48
C GLN A 185 -6.61 -8.83 9.23
N GLU A 186 -7.21 -9.85 9.85
CA GLU A 186 -8.63 -10.15 9.69
C GLU A 186 -9.50 -9.06 10.33
N GLN A 187 -9.14 -8.56 11.51
CA GLN A 187 -9.83 -7.44 12.16
C GLN A 187 -9.80 -6.19 11.26
N ILE A 188 -8.64 -5.86 10.68
CA ILE A 188 -8.52 -4.71 9.76
C ILE A 188 -9.36 -4.94 8.52
N ALA A 189 -9.41 -6.16 7.99
CA ALA A 189 -10.20 -6.49 6.82
C ALA A 189 -11.72 -6.42 7.06
N GLN A 190 -12.19 -6.63 8.31
CA GLN A 190 -13.61 -6.60 8.69
C GLN A 190 -14.06 -5.20 9.11
N ASP A 191 -13.29 -4.56 9.98
CA ASP A 191 -13.71 -3.34 10.68
C ASP A 191 -13.13 -2.06 10.08
N TYR A 192 -12.07 -2.18 9.24
CA TYR A 192 -11.34 -1.07 8.66
C TYR A 192 -11.11 -1.28 7.16
N LEU A 193 -9.88 -1.16 6.67
CA LEU A 193 -9.55 -1.37 5.27
C LEU A 193 -8.23 -2.15 5.11
N LEU A 194 -8.28 -3.23 4.34
CA LEU A 194 -7.13 -4.00 3.92
C LEU A 194 -6.97 -3.90 2.41
N ILE A 195 -5.80 -3.50 1.93
CA ILE A 195 -5.48 -3.33 0.50
C ILE A 195 -4.34 -4.27 0.11
N SER A 196 -4.46 -4.89 -1.06
CA SER A 196 -3.41 -5.65 -1.71
C SER A 196 -3.33 -5.32 -3.20
N GLN A 197 -2.11 -5.19 -3.71
CA GLN A 197 -1.81 -5.10 -5.15
C GLN A 197 -1.33 -6.43 -5.74
N VAL A 198 -1.14 -7.44 -4.89
CA VAL A 198 -0.44 -8.67 -5.25
C VAL A 198 -1.34 -9.60 -6.07
N PRO A 199 -0.91 -10.02 -7.27
CA PRO A 199 -1.69 -10.93 -8.11
C PRO A 199 -1.84 -12.29 -7.43
N ILE A 200 -3.07 -12.78 -7.41
CA ILE A 200 -3.49 -13.96 -6.64
C ILE A 200 -2.95 -15.24 -7.26
N VAL A 201 -3.16 -15.40 -8.57
CA VAL A 201 -2.83 -16.63 -9.29
C VAL A 201 -1.31 -16.80 -9.37
N ARG A 202 -0.61 -15.76 -9.83
CA ARG A 202 0.86 -15.81 -9.90
C ARG A 202 1.51 -16.08 -8.54
N TYR A 203 1.03 -15.42 -7.49
CA TYR A 203 1.55 -15.64 -6.14
C TYR A 203 1.40 -17.09 -5.68
N SER A 204 0.26 -17.74 -5.99
CA SER A 204 0.00 -19.13 -5.64
C SER A 204 0.88 -20.14 -6.40
N GLN A 205 1.37 -19.75 -7.57
CA GLN A 205 2.19 -20.60 -8.46
C GLN A 205 3.69 -20.43 -8.25
N GLN A 206 4.10 -19.42 -7.46
CA GLN A 206 5.51 -19.11 -7.21
C GLN A 206 5.93 -19.50 -5.80
N GLY A 207 7.25 -19.76 -5.64
CA GLY A 207 7.84 -19.99 -4.33
C GLY A 207 8.11 -18.70 -3.54
N TRP A 208 8.31 -18.84 -2.23
CA TRP A 208 8.59 -17.73 -1.31
C TRP A 208 9.73 -16.81 -1.76
N LYS A 209 10.81 -17.37 -2.34
CA LYS A 209 11.96 -16.57 -2.79
C LYS A 209 11.58 -15.49 -3.82
N ILE A 210 10.57 -15.74 -4.65
CA ILE A 210 10.06 -14.80 -5.63
C ILE A 210 8.98 -13.92 -4.97
N ASN A 211 8.06 -14.53 -4.23
CA ASN A 211 6.95 -13.83 -3.60
C ASN A 211 7.40 -12.72 -2.64
N ARG A 212 8.55 -12.87 -1.97
CA ARG A 212 9.09 -11.81 -1.10
C ARG A 212 9.39 -10.49 -1.83
N LEU A 213 9.51 -10.50 -3.16
CA LEU A 213 9.73 -9.28 -3.96
C LEU A 213 8.49 -8.37 -4.01
N PHE A 214 7.31 -8.87 -3.65
CA PHE A 214 6.12 -8.05 -3.53
C PHE A 214 6.13 -7.10 -2.32
N PHE A 215 6.93 -7.36 -1.29
CA PHE A 215 7.02 -6.47 -0.12
C PHE A 215 7.65 -5.11 -0.43
N PRO A 216 8.79 -5.02 -1.17
CA PRO A 216 9.30 -3.75 -1.67
C PRO A 216 8.29 -2.98 -2.52
N GLU A 217 7.63 -3.64 -3.45
CA GLU A 217 6.61 -3.03 -4.31
C GLU A 217 5.41 -2.50 -3.51
N ARG A 218 4.95 -3.25 -2.50
CA ARG A 218 3.92 -2.80 -1.57
C ARG A 218 4.32 -1.52 -0.84
N ASN A 219 5.58 -1.39 -0.43
CA ASN A 219 6.07 -0.20 0.24
C ASN A 219 5.98 1.04 -0.67
N VAL A 220 6.26 0.87 -1.97
CA VAL A 220 6.10 1.94 -2.98
C VAL A 220 4.63 2.35 -3.10
N THR A 221 3.72 1.40 -3.20
CA THR A 221 2.28 1.66 -3.25
C THR A 221 1.76 2.32 -1.97
N MET A 222 2.21 1.87 -0.81
CA MET A 222 1.81 2.45 0.48
C MET A 222 2.26 3.91 0.59
N SER A 223 3.48 4.24 0.13
CA SER A 223 3.96 5.61 0.04
C SER A 223 3.09 6.45 -0.90
N ALA A 224 2.73 5.92 -2.07
CA ALA A 224 1.88 6.63 -3.03
C ALA A 224 0.47 6.94 -2.49
N LEU A 225 -0.09 6.03 -1.68
CA LEU A 225 -1.43 6.16 -1.11
C LEU A 225 -1.53 7.18 0.04
N THR A 226 -0.41 7.68 0.57
CA THR A 226 -0.40 8.50 1.79
C THR A 226 0.16 9.91 1.55
N GLU A 227 -0.21 10.86 2.42
CA GLU A 227 0.31 12.23 2.39
C GLU A 227 1.78 12.27 2.82
N ALA A 228 2.14 11.36 3.72
CA ALA A 228 3.48 11.28 4.27
C ALA A 228 3.84 9.86 4.71
N THR A 229 5.14 9.60 4.75
CA THR A 229 5.73 8.45 5.43
C THR A 229 6.50 8.92 6.66
N ILE A 230 6.24 8.29 7.82
CA ILE A 230 6.91 8.58 9.09
C ILE A 230 7.70 7.36 9.53
N ILE A 231 9.02 7.49 9.60
CA ILE A 231 9.93 6.42 10.07
C ILE A 231 10.21 6.60 11.54
N VAL A 232 9.79 5.63 12.35
CA VAL A 232 9.97 5.66 13.82
C VAL A 232 11.35 5.15 14.23
N GLU A 233 11.74 4.01 13.68
CA GLU A 233 13.02 3.35 13.94
C GLU A 233 13.34 2.42 12.78
N ALA A 234 14.58 2.46 12.25
CA ALA A 234 14.99 1.57 11.16
C ALA A 234 16.50 1.31 11.23
N SER A 235 16.95 0.11 10.89
CA SER A 235 18.34 -0.23 10.73
C SER A 235 18.90 0.25 9.38
N GLU A 236 20.21 0.23 9.22
CA GLU A 236 20.92 0.64 8.00
C GLU A 236 20.47 -0.16 6.74
N THR A 237 20.05 -1.41 6.92
CA THR A 237 19.62 -2.30 5.83
C THR A 237 18.10 -2.54 5.80
N SER A 238 17.33 -1.72 6.49
CA SER A 238 15.88 -1.89 6.60
C SER A 238 15.15 -1.77 5.25
N GLY A 239 14.17 -2.65 5.01
CA GLY A 239 13.25 -2.51 3.90
C GLY A 239 12.40 -1.23 3.94
N THR A 240 12.30 -0.57 5.11
CA THR A 240 11.68 0.74 5.29
C THR A 240 12.33 1.83 4.43
N LEU A 241 13.64 1.70 4.16
CA LEU A 241 14.37 2.66 3.31
C LEU A 241 13.93 2.62 1.84
N ILE A 242 13.29 1.55 1.40
CA ILE A 242 12.66 1.49 0.07
C ILE A 242 11.45 2.44 0.03
N GLN A 243 10.66 2.45 1.08
CA GLN A 243 9.54 3.39 1.21
C GLN A 243 10.01 4.83 1.35
N ALA A 244 11.11 5.05 2.10
CA ALA A 244 11.72 6.38 2.20
C ALA A 244 12.12 6.95 0.83
N ARG A 245 12.81 6.14 0.01
CA ARG A 245 13.13 6.52 -1.38
C ARG A 245 11.88 6.77 -2.21
N ALA A 246 10.89 5.91 -2.08
CA ALA A 246 9.62 6.06 -2.79
C ALA A 246 8.91 7.36 -2.40
N ALA A 247 8.88 7.72 -1.12
CA ALA A 247 8.28 8.95 -0.63
C ALA A 247 8.92 10.19 -1.27
N ILE A 248 10.25 10.27 -1.27
CA ILE A 248 10.98 11.37 -1.94
C ILE A 248 10.67 11.41 -3.44
N HIS A 249 10.77 10.26 -4.12
CA HIS A 249 10.56 10.18 -5.57
C HIS A 249 9.11 10.53 -6.00
N GLN A 250 8.14 10.26 -5.13
CA GLN A 250 6.71 10.53 -5.35
C GLN A 250 6.28 11.89 -4.79
N GLU A 251 7.24 12.72 -4.35
CA GLU A 251 6.98 14.04 -3.75
C GLU A 251 6.03 13.96 -2.53
N ARG A 252 6.10 12.84 -1.79
CA ARG A 252 5.40 12.68 -0.52
C ARG A 252 6.33 13.11 0.62
N LYS A 253 5.77 13.73 1.65
CA LYS A 253 6.58 14.14 2.80
C LYS A 253 7.18 12.92 3.49
N LEU A 254 8.47 13.00 3.80
CA LEU A 254 9.18 11.98 4.55
C LEU A 254 9.62 12.56 5.89
N PHE A 255 9.12 11.99 6.96
CA PHE A 255 9.48 12.33 8.34
C PHE A 255 10.34 11.23 8.93
N ILE A 256 11.41 11.63 9.63
CA ILE A 256 12.32 10.70 10.29
C ILE A 256 12.47 11.15 11.74
N LEU A 257 12.11 10.28 12.70
CA LEU A 257 12.22 10.62 14.10
C LEU A 257 13.69 10.83 14.53
N ASP A 258 13.91 11.80 15.41
CA ASP A 258 15.21 12.28 15.86
C ASP A 258 16.13 11.20 16.43
N ASN A 259 15.57 10.14 17.02
CA ASN A 259 16.36 9.00 17.51
C ASN A 259 17.17 8.29 16.41
N CYS A 260 16.71 8.32 15.15
CA CYS A 260 17.45 7.76 14.03
C CYS A 260 18.72 8.57 13.74
N PHE A 261 18.69 9.89 13.92
CA PHE A 261 19.85 10.77 13.74
C PHE A 261 20.85 10.71 14.91
N LYS A 262 20.38 10.32 16.09
CA LYS A 262 21.22 10.17 17.29
C LYS A 262 21.97 8.85 17.35
N ASN A 263 21.67 7.91 16.47
CA ASN A 263 22.39 6.65 16.37
C ASN A 263 23.58 6.80 15.42
N PRO A 264 24.83 6.76 15.93
CA PRO A 264 26.03 6.96 15.12
C PRO A 264 26.29 5.83 14.10
N GLU A 265 25.63 4.68 14.24
CA GLU A 265 25.75 3.57 13.29
C GLU A 265 24.89 3.76 12.04
N LEU A 266 24.00 4.77 12.01
CA LEU A 266 23.10 5.02 10.90
C LEU A 266 23.59 6.19 10.04
N THR A 267 23.76 5.94 8.76
CA THR A 267 24.14 6.96 7.78
C THR A 267 22.95 7.47 6.96
N TRP A 268 21.91 6.64 6.83
CA TRP A 268 20.75 6.94 6.01
C TRP A 268 19.92 8.16 6.46
N PRO A 269 19.78 8.51 7.76
CA PRO A 269 18.96 9.65 8.16
C PRO A 269 19.47 10.97 7.56
N ALA A 270 20.77 11.26 7.71
CA ALA A 270 21.38 12.47 7.16
C ALA A 270 21.31 12.51 5.62
N ARG A 271 21.48 11.35 4.96
CA ARG A 271 21.32 11.24 3.51
C ARG A 271 19.91 11.59 3.05
N PHE A 272 18.86 11.12 3.73
CA PHE A 272 17.48 11.47 3.35
C PHE A 272 17.13 12.90 3.74
N GLU A 273 17.67 13.43 4.83
CA GLU A 273 17.52 14.85 5.22
C GLU A 273 18.06 15.77 4.12
N SER A 274 19.24 15.47 3.56
CA SER A 274 19.77 16.22 2.39
C SER A 274 18.94 16.10 1.13
N GLN A 275 18.01 15.14 1.04
CA GLN A 275 17.06 14.95 -0.06
C GLN A 275 15.67 15.52 0.25
N GLY A 276 15.50 16.22 1.36
CA GLY A 276 14.25 16.86 1.72
C GLY A 276 13.42 16.13 2.79
N ALA A 277 13.96 15.08 3.42
CA ALA A 277 13.29 14.48 4.57
C ALA A 277 13.33 15.43 5.79
N ILE A 278 12.27 15.41 6.57
CA ILE A 278 12.08 16.29 7.73
C ILE A 278 12.46 15.52 8.99
N ARG A 279 13.46 16.03 9.72
CA ARG A 279 13.82 15.52 11.03
C ARG A 279 12.78 15.94 12.06
N VAL A 280 12.23 14.96 12.79
CA VAL A 280 11.17 15.16 13.78
C VAL A 280 11.74 15.09 15.17
N ARG A 281 11.84 16.23 15.86
CA ARG A 281 12.26 16.36 17.26
C ARG A 281 11.08 16.22 18.22
N ASP A 282 9.95 16.79 17.82
CA ASP A 282 8.67 16.67 18.50
C ASP A 282 7.51 16.56 17.48
N TYR A 283 6.30 16.36 17.97
CA TYR A 283 5.14 16.15 17.10
C TYR A 283 4.75 17.41 16.31
N GLU A 284 5.09 18.61 16.80
CA GLU A 284 4.80 19.87 16.14
C GLU A 284 5.52 19.99 14.79
N ASP A 285 6.70 19.38 14.65
CA ASP A 285 7.40 19.30 13.35
C ASP A 285 6.54 18.59 12.29
N ILE A 286 5.78 17.56 12.67
CA ILE A 286 4.85 16.87 11.77
C ILE A 286 3.62 17.72 11.51
N ARG A 287 2.99 18.23 12.57
CA ARG A 287 1.76 19.02 12.52
C ARG A 287 1.90 20.23 11.60
N THR A 288 2.93 21.04 11.82
CA THR A 288 3.20 22.24 11.01
C THR A 288 3.40 21.89 9.53
N ASN A 289 4.16 20.85 9.25
CA ASN A 289 4.44 20.47 7.88
C ASN A 289 3.22 19.82 7.18
N LEU A 290 2.33 19.14 7.89
CA LEU A 290 1.11 18.56 7.31
C LEU A 290 -0.06 19.56 7.25
N ALA A 291 -0.08 20.58 8.10
CA ALA A 291 -1.09 21.64 8.04
C ALA A 291 -0.96 22.52 6.79
N SER A 292 0.24 22.62 6.23
CA SER A 292 0.58 23.46 5.07
C SER A 292 0.25 22.82 3.71
N THR A 293 -0.46 21.69 3.66
CA THR A 293 -0.88 21.07 2.40
C THR A 293 -2.31 21.51 2.10
N PRO A 294 -2.55 22.34 1.06
CA PRO A 294 -3.88 22.81 0.67
C PRO A 294 -4.80 21.68 0.23
#